data_fbf61882cef786bfdaf39b0156218202
#
_entry.id   fbf61882cef786bfdaf39b0156218202
#
_cell.length_a   1.000
_cell.length_b   1.000
_cell.length_c   1.000
_cell.angle_alpha   90.00
_cell.angle_beta   90.00
_cell.angle_gamma   90.00
#
_symmetry.space_group_name_H-M   'P 1'
#
loop_
_entity.id
_entity.type
_entity.pdbx_description
1 polymer ?
#
loop_
_entity_poly.entity_id
_entity_poly.type
_entity_poly.pdbx_seq_one_letter_code
_entity_poly.pdbx_strand_id
1 'polypeptide(L)'
;MANNTDALLTPSMPHSPQAEQAVLGSMLIDADCVKDVMDKLQAQDFYLRTNREIFETIYSMFVYSKPIDGVTVAGEMEKNGTYEESTTRPYLAQLMDVTPTSANVMEYVGIVRDKALLRALYTVAGEISTMVQDGTGGASSVLDAAEQKIYAVRRGRSAQSMASIGVVLQGVLDHL
;
A
#
# COMPACT_ATOMS: atom_id res chain seq x y z
N MET A 1 12.40 30.35 -25.66
CA MET A 1 11.23 30.15 -24.76
C MET A 1 10.74 28.74 -24.98
N ALA A 2 11.20 27.80 -24.18
CA ALA A 2 10.78 26.41 -24.25
C ALA A 2 9.41 26.28 -23.53
N ASN A 3 8.42 25.80 -24.25
CA ASN A 3 7.04 25.66 -23.78
C ASN A 3 6.95 24.69 -22.60
N ASN A 4 6.54 25.19 -21.47
CA ASN A 4 6.25 24.49 -20.21
C ASN A 4 4.95 23.64 -20.29
N THR A 5 4.59 23.19 -21.49
CA THR A 5 3.33 22.41 -21.73
C THR A 5 3.55 20.91 -21.64
N ASP A 6 4.80 20.44 -21.70
CA ASP A 6 5.12 18.99 -21.66
C ASP A 6 5.12 18.40 -20.23
N ALA A 7 5.24 19.25 -19.22
CA ALA A 7 5.18 18.80 -17.81
C ALA A 7 3.75 18.41 -17.34
N LEU A 8 2.71 18.76 -18.12
CA LEU A 8 1.31 18.47 -17.81
C LEU A 8 0.81 17.15 -18.40
N LEU A 9 1.62 16.44 -19.17
CA LEU A 9 1.21 15.25 -19.92
C LEU A 9 1.78 13.92 -19.40
N THR A 10 2.56 13.89 -18.32
CA THR A 10 2.87 12.63 -17.65
C THR A 10 1.62 12.19 -16.86
N PRO A 11 0.94 11.11 -17.28
CA PRO A 11 -0.20 10.61 -16.53
C PRO A 11 0.24 10.30 -15.11
N SER A 12 -0.34 10.97 -14.13
CA SER A 12 -0.12 10.63 -12.73
C SER A 12 -0.58 9.19 -12.50
N MET A 13 0.26 8.38 -11.86
CA MET A 13 -0.10 6.99 -11.53
C MET A 13 -1.38 6.96 -10.69
N PRO A 14 -2.29 5.99 -10.93
CA PRO A 14 -3.54 5.88 -10.17
C PRO A 14 -3.29 5.80 -8.66
N HIS A 15 -3.81 6.77 -7.92
CA HIS A 15 -3.71 6.84 -6.45
C HIS A 15 -4.88 7.64 -5.87
N SER A 16 -5.09 7.56 -4.58
CA SER A 16 -6.05 8.38 -3.84
C SER A 16 -5.46 8.75 -2.47
N PRO A 17 -4.80 9.91 -2.36
CA PRO A 17 -4.22 10.36 -1.09
C PRO A 17 -5.26 10.39 0.04
N GLN A 18 -6.49 10.82 -0.26
CA GLN A 18 -7.57 10.91 0.71
C GLN A 18 -7.96 9.54 1.26
N ALA A 19 -8.05 8.51 0.41
CA ALA A 19 -8.37 7.16 0.85
C ALA A 19 -7.22 6.55 1.67
N GLU A 20 -5.96 6.76 1.25
CA GLU A 20 -4.79 6.31 2.00
C GLU A 20 -4.74 6.96 3.39
N GLN A 21 -4.98 8.27 3.48
CA GLN A 21 -5.04 9.01 4.74
C GLN A 21 -6.17 8.51 5.64
N ALA A 22 -7.36 8.27 5.06
CA ALA A 22 -8.50 7.77 5.82
C ALA A 22 -8.28 6.35 6.36
N VAL A 23 -7.60 5.47 5.62
CA VAL A 23 -7.22 4.13 6.11
C VAL A 23 -6.26 4.27 7.30
N LEU A 24 -5.17 4.99 7.15
CA LEU A 24 -4.17 5.15 8.21
C LEU A 24 -4.73 5.90 9.43
N GLY A 25 -5.51 6.95 9.20
CA GLY A 25 -6.21 7.65 10.26
C GLY A 25 -7.14 6.73 11.05
N SER A 26 -7.91 5.88 10.37
CA SER A 26 -8.77 4.88 11.03
C SER A 26 -7.96 3.93 11.90
N MET A 27 -6.81 3.44 11.41
CA MET A 27 -5.93 2.53 12.18
C MET A 27 -5.32 3.21 13.41
N LEU A 28 -5.09 4.53 13.37
CA LEU A 28 -4.55 5.30 14.49
C LEU A 28 -5.58 5.64 15.57
N ILE A 29 -6.86 5.81 15.20
CA ILE A 29 -7.93 6.15 16.14
C ILE A 29 -8.67 4.92 16.68
N ASP A 30 -8.58 3.78 15.98
CA ASP A 30 -9.30 2.55 16.30
C ASP A 30 -8.44 1.33 15.98
N ALA A 31 -7.77 0.79 17.00
CA ALA A 31 -6.90 -0.37 16.85
C ALA A 31 -7.66 -1.65 16.46
N ASP A 32 -8.97 -1.73 16.69
CA ASP A 32 -9.77 -2.92 16.37
C ASP A 32 -9.89 -3.13 14.85
N CYS A 33 -9.86 -2.05 14.04
CA CYS A 33 -9.91 -2.15 12.60
C CYS A 33 -8.57 -2.59 11.95
N VAL A 34 -7.46 -2.53 12.68
CA VAL A 34 -6.11 -2.79 12.15
C VAL A 34 -6.00 -4.17 11.51
N LYS A 35 -6.52 -5.19 12.17
CA LYS A 35 -6.52 -6.56 11.64
C LYS A 35 -7.24 -6.66 10.29
N ASP A 36 -8.45 -6.12 10.20
CA ASP A 36 -9.26 -6.19 8.99
C ASP A 36 -8.60 -5.45 7.80
N VAL A 37 -7.94 -4.34 8.09
CA VAL A 37 -7.15 -3.58 7.09
C VAL A 37 -5.96 -4.41 6.62
N MET A 38 -5.20 -5.01 7.54
CA MET A 38 -4.00 -5.83 7.22
C MET A 38 -4.34 -7.10 6.44
N ASP A 39 -5.53 -7.66 6.62
CA ASP A 39 -6.01 -8.79 5.83
C ASP A 39 -6.27 -8.43 4.35
N LYS A 40 -6.34 -7.15 4.01
CA LYS A 40 -6.72 -6.66 2.69
C LYS A 40 -5.66 -5.81 2.00
N LEU A 41 -4.81 -5.12 2.75
CA LEU A 41 -3.78 -4.21 2.23
C LEU A 41 -2.39 -4.62 2.70
N GLN A 42 -1.42 -4.22 1.88
CA GLN A 42 0.00 -4.29 2.17
C GLN A 42 0.63 -2.91 1.98
N ALA A 43 1.84 -2.70 2.50
CA ALA A 43 2.53 -1.43 2.40
C ALA A 43 2.69 -0.94 0.96
N GLN A 44 2.97 -1.83 0.01
CA GLN A 44 3.10 -1.49 -1.41
C GLN A 44 1.80 -1.04 -2.09
N ASP A 45 0.63 -1.26 -1.46
CA ASP A 45 -0.64 -0.78 -1.97
C ASP A 45 -0.79 0.74 -1.81
N PHE A 46 -0.04 1.33 -0.87
CA PHE A 46 0.02 2.77 -0.69
C PHE A 46 0.94 3.41 -1.73
N TYR A 47 0.50 4.50 -2.33
CA TYR A 47 1.29 5.23 -3.33
C TYR A 47 2.33 6.12 -2.68
N LEU A 48 1.94 6.86 -1.63
CA LEU A 48 2.83 7.76 -0.92
C LEU A 48 3.82 6.99 -0.04
N ARG A 49 5.11 7.31 -0.17
CA ARG A 49 6.17 6.68 0.62
C ARG A 49 5.94 6.80 2.12
N THR A 50 5.58 7.99 2.58
CA THR A 50 5.29 8.25 4.00
C THR A 50 4.16 7.34 4.51
N ASN A 51 3.12 7.13 3.71
CA ASN A 51 2.00 6.25 4.06
C ASN A 51 2.44 4.78 4.16
N ARG A 52 3.34 4.32 3.28
CA ARG A 52 3.94 2.98 3.37
C ARG A 52 4.71 2.81 4.68
N GLU A 53 5.57 3.76 5.02
CA GLU A 53 6.39 3.73 6.24
C GLU A 53 5.54 3.72 7.51
N ILE A 54 4.43 4.49 7.53
CA ILE A 54 3.47 4.47 8.63
C ILE A 54 2.76 3.10 8.70
N PHE A 55 2.28 2.59 7.57
CA PHE A 55 1.61 1.29 7.53
C PHE A 55 2.53 0.16 7.98
N GLU A 56 3.78 0.12 7.51
CA GLU A 56 4.79 -0.87 7.92
C GLU A 56 5.08 -0.80 9.43
N THR A 57 5.14 0.40 9.98
CA THR A 57 5.31 0.61 11.41
C THR A 57 4.11 0.07 12.20
N ILE A 58 2.88 0.39 11.79
CA ILE A 58 1.66 -0.13 12.42
C ILE A 58 1.59 -1.64 12.30
N TYR A 59 1.95 -2.21 11.13
CA TYR A 59 2.00 -3.65 10.91
C TYR A 59 2.96 -4.33 11.89
N SER A 60 4.18 -3.82 12.01
CA SER A 60 5.17 -4.32 12.96
C SER A 60 4.66 -4.26 14.41
N MET A 61 4.08 -3.13 14.80
CA MET A 61 3.52 -2.96 16.15
C MET A 61 2.37 -3.94 16.42
N PHE A 62 1.51 -4.18 15.44
CA PHE A 62 0.44 -5.16 15.55
C PHE A 62 0.96 -6.59 15.75
N VAL A 63 1.96 -7.02 14.95
CA VAL A 63 2.57 -8.36 15.05
C VAL A 63 3.19 -8.57 16.45
N TYR A 64 3.79 -7.53 17.03
CA TYR A 64 4.38 -7.60 18.37
C TYR A 64 3.42 -7.22 19.50
N SER A 65 2.12 -7.15 19.22
CA SER A 65 1.07 -6.80 20.20
C SER A 65 1.35 -5.51 20.97
N LYS A 66 1.97 -4.51 20.31
CA LYS A 66 2.23 -3.19 20.90
C LYS A 66 0.96 -2.32 20.78
N PRO A 67 0.73 -1.40 21.71
CA PRO A 67 -0.36 -0.42 21.60
C PRO A 67 -0.20 0.42 20.33
N ILE A 68 -1.30 0.67 19.63
CA ILE A 68 -1.31 1.42 18.36
C ILE A 68 -2.16 2.68 18.55
N ASP A 69 -1.51 3.82 18.54
CA ASP A 69 -2.07 5.16 18.50
C ASP A 69 -1.04 6.14 17.92
N GLY A 70 -1.43 7.41 17.68
CA GLY A 70 -0.54 8.37 17.04
C GLY A 70 0.77 8.65 17.80
N VAL A 71 0.77 8.53 19.14
CA VAL A 71 1.96 8.77 19.97
C VAL A 71 2.90 7.58 19.92
N THR A 72 2.36 6.37 20.10
CA THR A 72 3.15 5.12 20.11
C THR A 72 3.74 4.82 18.74
N VAL A 73 2.99 5.09 17.65
CA VAL A 73 3.48 4.97 16.27
C VAL A 73 4.61 5.96 16.00
N ALA A 74 4.48 7.23 16.41
CA ALA A 74 5.55 8.21 16.28
C ALA A 74 6.84 7.74 16.99
N GLY A 75 6.72 7.24 18.21
CA GLY A 75 7.86 6.73 18.98
C GLY A 75 8.51 5.49 18.34
N GLU A 76 7.74 4.63 17.70
CA GLU A 76 8.29 3.47 16.97
C GLU A 76 8.98 3.87 15.67
N MET A 77 8.42 4.83 14.93
CA MET A 77 9.06 5.41 13.73
C MET A 77 10.38 6.10 14.06
N GLU A 78 10.48 6.77 15.23
CA GLU A 78 11.72 7.37 15.70
C GLU A 78 12.81 6.30 15.95
N LYS A 79 12.47 5.20 16.61
CA LYS A 79 13.38 4.07 16.81
C LYS A 79 13.86 3.43 15.52
N ASN A 80 12.98 3.38 14.51
CA ASN A 80 13.26 2.80 13.20
C ASN A 80 14.01 3.77 12.26
N GLY A 81 14.21 5.03 12.65
CA GLY A 81 14.90 6.04 11.85
C GLY A 81 14.08 6.57 10.66
N THR A 82 12.75 6.37 10.68
CA THR A 82 11.82 6.88 9.64
C THR A 82 11.03 8.11 10.10
N TYR A 83 11.33 8.61 11.29
CA TYR A 83 10.67 9.76 11.89
C TYR A 83 11.44 11.05 11.61
N GLU A 84 10.70 12.10 11.23
CA GLU A 84 11.18 13.46 11.11
C GLU A 84 10.22 14.39 11.89
N GLU A 85 10.71 15.07 12.92
CA GLU A 85 9.90 15.90 13.83
C GLU A 85 9.07 16.96 13.08
N SER A 86 9.66 17.58 12.05
CA SER A 86 9.05 18.65 11.29
C SER A 86 7.90 18.20 10.38
N THR A 87 7.87 16.92 9.98
CA THR A 87 6.94 16.40 8.97
C THR A 87 6.09 15.26 9.49
N THR A 88 6.68 14.27 10.17
CA THR A 88 5.97 13.05 10.58
C THR A 88 4.92 13.33 11.66
N ARG A 89 5.28 14.07 12.70
CA ARG A 89 4.36 14.35 13.80
C ARG A 89 3.14 15.17 13.39
N PRO A 90 3.29 16.27 12.64
CA PRO A 90 2.13 17.00 12.11
C PRO A 90 1.28 16.15 11.17
N TYR A 91 1.90 15.27 10.39
CA TYR A 91 1.18 14.40 9.48
C TYR A 91 0.36 13.33 10.20
N LEU A 92 0.89 12.68 11.23
CA LEU A 92 0.13 11.74 12.06
C LEU A 92 -1.07 12.42 12.73
N ALA A 93 -0.89 13.65 13.24
CA ALA A 93 -1.99 14.43 13.80
C ALA A 93 -3.05 14.74 12.72
N GLN A 94 -2.63 15.14 11.52
CA GLN A 94 -3.52 15.40 10.40
C GLN A 94 -4.32 14.15 10.02
N LEU A 95 -3.71 12.95 9.98
CA LEU A 95 -4.40 11.71 9.67
C LEU A 95 -5.56 11.42 10.63
N MET A 96 -5.36 11.67 11.92
CA MET A 96 -6.41 11.51 12.94
C MET A 96 -7.50 12.59 12.82
N ASP A 97 -7.11 13.82 12.54
CA ASP A 97 -8.05 14.96 12.42
C ASP A 97 -8.99 14.82 11.21
N VAL A 98 -8.48 14.32 10.07
CA VAL A 98 -9.30 14.14 8.86
C VAL A 98 -10.16 12.88 8.90
N THR A 99 -9.98 12.04 9.92
CA THR A 99 -10.66 10.74 10.05
C THR A 99 -11.44 10.69 11.36
N PRO A 100 -12.67 11.23 11.40
CA PRO A 100 -13.45 11.31 12.64
C PRO A 100 -13.98 9.96 13.13
N THR A 101 -13.99 8.92 12.27
CA THR A 101 -14.49 7.58 12.58
C THR A 101 -13.87 6.52 11.70
N SER A 102 -13.68 5.32 12.22
CA SER A 102 -13.23 4.11 11.51
C SER A 102 -14.36 3.36 10.80
N ALA A 103 -15.63 3.76 10.98
CA ALA A 103 -16.80 3.00 10.52
C ALA A 103 -16.79 2.67 9.02
N ASN A 104 -16.17 3.52 8.18
CA ASN A 104 -16.11 3.35 6.73
C ASN A 104 -14.73 2.90 6.24
N VAL A 105 -13.86 2.42 7.11
CA VAL A 105 -12.47 2.08 6.74
C VAL A 105 -12.39 1.09 5.58
N MET A 106 -13.30 0.11 5.51
CA MET A 106 -13.29 -0.92 4.47
C MET A 106 -13.64 -0.36 3.07
N GLU A 107 -14.43 0.70 2.99
CA GLU A 107 -14.67 1.42 1.73
C GLU A 107 -13.37 2.08 1.23
N TYR A 108 -12.62 2.74 2.12
CA TYR A 108 -11.34 3.34 1.77
C TYR A 108 -10.28 2.29 1.42
N VAL A 109 -10.26 1.16 2.12
CA VAL A 109 -9.44 -0.02 1.79
C VAL A 109 -9.71 -0.47 0.36
N GLY A 110 -10.99 -0.57 -0.04
CA GLY A 110 -11.39 -0.88 -1.41
C GLY A 110 -10.78 0.07 -2.44
N ILE A 111 -10.87 1.38 -2.18
CA ILE A 111 -10.32 2.42 -3.08
C ILE A 111 -8.79 2.29 -3.19
N VAL A 112 -8.06 2.16 -2.09
CA VAL A 112 -6.59 2.01 -2.09
C VAL A 112 -6.20 0.77 -2.89
N ARG A 113 -6.87 -0.34 -2.65
CA ARG A 113 -6.64 -1.62 -3.32
C ARG A 113 -6.88 -1.54 -4.84
N ASP A 114 -7.94 -0.88 -5.26
CA ASP A 114 -8.25 -0.70 -6.68
C ASP A 114 -7.22 0.18 -7.38
N LYS A 115 -6.76 1.25 -6.73
CA LYS A 115 -5.69 2.09 -7.26
C LYS A 115 -4.35 1.33 -7.35
N ALA A 116 -4.03 0.50 -6.37
CA ALA A 116 -2.85 -0.36 -6.41
C ALA A 116 -2.92 -1.36 -7.57
N LEU A 117 -4.10 -1.97 -7.83
CA LEU A 117 -4.30 -2.86 -8.97
C LEU A 117 -4.09 -2.14 -10.30
N LEU A 118 -4.64 -0.94 -10.44
CA LEU A 118 -4.45 -0.15 -11.66
C LEU A 118 -2.97 0.19 -11.89
N ARG A 119 -2.21 0.50 -10.85
CA ARG A 119 -0.74 0.71 -10.94
C ARG A 119 -0.01 -0.55 -11.39
N ALA A 120 -0.36 -1.71 -10.83
CA ALA A 120 0.23 -2.99 -11.24
C ALA A 120 -0.07 -3.30 -12.72
N LEU A 121 -1.31 -3.07 -13.16
CA LEU A 121 -1.68 -3.24 -14.56
C LEU A 121 -0.94 -2.25 -15.48
N TYR A 122 -0.77 -1.01 -15.08
CA TYR A 122 -0.01 -0.02 -15.83
C TYR A 122 1.45 -0.47 -16.02
N THR A 123 2.09 -0.96 -14.96
CA THR A 123 3.45 -1.50 -15.03
C THR A 123 3.54 -2.67 -15.99
N VAL A 124 2.63 -3.64 -15.88
CA VAL A 124 2.58 -4.82 -16.77
C VAL A 124 2.31 -4.41 -18.22
N ALA A 125 1.45 -3.44 -18.47
CA ALA A 125 1.21 -2.92 -19.82
C ALA A 125 2.48 -2.32 -20.44
N GLY A 126 3.27 -1.59 -19.65
CA GLY A 126 4.58 -1.07 -20.08
C GLY A 126 5.57 -2.19 -20.41
N GLU A 127 5.65 -3.22 -19.57
CA GLU A 127 6.50 -4.39 -19.82
C GLU A 127 6.08 -5.14 -21.09
N ILE A 128 4.77 -5.34 -21.30
CA ILE A 128 4.23 -5.97 -22.51
C ILE A 128 4.58 -5.12 -23.75
N SER A 129 4.44 -3.80 -23.67
CA SER A 129 4.81 -2.90 -24.76
C SER A 129 6.30 -3.05 -25.14
N THR A 130 7.18 -3.13 -24.14
CA THR A 130 8.62 -3.36 -24.37
C THR A 130 8.88 -4.72 -25.03
N MET A 131 8.22 -5.79 -24.56
CA MET A 131 8.37 -7.14 -25.15
C MET A 131 7.92 -7.18 -26.61
N VAL A 132 6.86 -6.46 -26.98
CA VAL A 132 6.39 -6.34 -28.36
C VAL A 132 7.42 -5.61 -29.22
N GLN A 133 8.04 -4.55 -28.71
CA GLN A 133 9.05 -3.78 -29.43
C GLN A 133 10.34 -4.58 -29.63
N ASP A 134 10.77 -5.34 -28.63
CA ASP A 134 11.98 -6.17 -28.69
C ASP A 134 11.84 -7.36 -29.65
N GLY A 135 10.60 -7.84 -29.84
CA GLY A 135 10.25 -8.87 -30.85
C GLY A 135 10.95 -10.22 -30.68
N THR A 136 11.60 -10.48 -29.55
CA THR A 136 12.36 -11.70 -29.30
C THR A 136 11.41 -12.89 -29.04
N GLY A 137 11.55 -13.97 -29.83
CA GLY A 137 10.80 -15.21 -29.64
C GLY A 137 9.52 -15.36 -30.47
N GLY A 138 9.14 -14.35 -31.24
CA GLY A 138 7.94 -14.38 -32.11
C GLY A 138 6.63 -14.06 -31.36
N ALA A 139 5.56 -13.83 -32.15
CA ALA A 139 4.29 -13.33 -31.65
C ALA A 139 3.62 -14.24 -30.59
N SER A 140 3.68 -15.56 -30.79
CA SER A 140 3.09 -16.53 -29.84
C SER A 140 3.77 -16.48 -28.47
N SER A 141 5.12 -16.43 -28.45
CA SER A 141 5.89 -16.37 -27.20
C SER A 141 5.62 -15.07 -26.43
N VAL A 142 5.50 -13.94 -27.15
CA VAL A 142 5.16 -12.65 -26.53
C VAL A 142 3.75 -12.68 -25.95
N LEU A 143 2.79 -13.30 -26.66
CA LEU A 143 1.42 -13.44 -26.17
C LEU A 143 1.35 -14.29 -24.90
N ASP A 144 2.00 -15.45 -24.88
CA ASP A 144 2.05 -16.35 -23.71
C ASP A 144 2.66 -15.64 -22.50
N ALA A 145 3.75 -14.89 -22.70
CA ALA A 145 4.40 -14.13 -21.64
C ALA A 145 3.52 -12.97 -21.13
N ALA A 146 2.78 -12.30 -22.02
CA ALA A 146 1.83 -11.25 -21.63
C ALA A 146 0.68 -11.81 -20.78
N GLU A 147 0.10 -12.95 -21.19
CA GLU A 147 -0.94 -13.63 -20.41
C GLU A 147 -0.44 -14.04 -19.02
N GLN A 148 0.77 -14.58 -18.91
CA GLN A 148 1.38 -14.94 -17.63
C GLN A 148 1.55 -13.72 -16.71
N LYS A 149 1.98 -12.56 -17.25
CA LYS A 149 2.16 -11.34 -16.47
C LYS A 149 0.81 -10.80 -15.94
N ILE A 150 -0.22 -10.78 -16.78
CA ILE A 150 -1.58 -10.36 -16.37
C ILE A 150 -2.13 -11.32 -15.33
N TYR A 151 -1.94 -12.61 -15.51
CA TYR A 151 -2.37 -13.64 -14.55
C TYR A 151 -1.65 -13.50 -13.21
N ALA A 152 -0.35 -13.16 -13.21
CA ALA A 152 0.43 -12.92 -11.99
C ALA A 152 -0.11 -11.74 -11.17
N VAL A 153 -0.53 -10.64 -11.82
CA VAL A 153 -1.20 -9.52 -11.15
C VAL A 153 -2.48 -9.98 -10.44
N ARG A 154 -3.25 -10.82 -11.08
CA ARG A 154 -4.50 -11.37 -10.53
C ARG A 154 -4.23 -12.34 -9.36
N ARG A 155 -3.23 -13.22 -9.51
CA ARG A 155 -2.88 -14.24 -8.52
C ARG A 155 -2.14 -13.65 -7.31
N GLY A 156 -1.29 -12.67 -7.51
CA GLY A 156 -0.57 -11.97 -6.44
C GLY A 156 -1.52 -11.45 -5.35
N ARG A 157 -2.70 -11.01 -5.74
CA ARG A 157 -3.75 -10.57 -4.82
C ARG A 157 -4.41 -11.72 -4.04
N SER A 158 -4.53 -12.90 -4.62
CA SER A 158 -5.13 -14.06 -3.95
C SER A 158 -4.13 -14.74 -3.00
N ALA A 159 -2.85 -14.81 -3.37
CA ALA A 159 -1.79 -15.39 -2.55
C ALA A 159 -1.44 -14.51 -1.34
N GLN A 160 -1.56 -13.20 -1.49
CA GLN A 160 -1.29 -12.23 -0.44
C GLN A 160 -2.29 -12.31 0.72
N SER A 161 -3.55 -12.58 0.42
CA SER A 161 -4.58 -12.85 1.45
C SER A 161 -4.28 -14.10 2.30
N MET A 162 -3.55 -15.08 1.73
CA MET A 162 -3.18 -16.31 2.45
C MET A 162 -1.85 -16.20 3.20
N ALA A 163 -0.90 -15.40 2.71
CA ALA A 163 0.38 -15.18 3.36
C ALA A 163 0.26 -14.37 4.67
N SER A 164 -0.65 -13.42 4.72
CA SER A 164 -0.97 -12.64 5.92
C SER A 164 -1.44 -13.53 7.08
N ILE A 165 -2.27 -14.55 6.79
CA ILE A 165 -2.74 -15.53 7.79
C ILE A 165 -1.59 -16.38 8.32
N GLY A 166 -0.62 -16.76 7.47
CA GLY A 166 0.54 -17.57 7.85
C GLY A 166 1.48 -16.85 8.83
N VAL A 167 1.73 -15.57 8.61
CA VAL A 167 2.59 -14.74 9.48
C VAL A 167 1.96 -14.49 10.84
N VAL A 168 0.66 -14.27 10.90
CA VAL A 168 -0.08 -14.11 12.16
C VAL A 168 -0.08 -15.41 12.97
N LEU A 169 -0.26 -16.57 12.33
CA LEU A 169 -0.20 -17.87 13.00
C LEU A 169 1.21 -18.20 13.52
N GLN A 170 2.27 -17.82 12.79
CA GLN A 170 3.63 -18.07 13.20
C GLN A 170 4.03 -17.20 14.41
N GLY A 171 3.61 -15.94 14.45
CA GLY A 171 3.84 -15.04 15.58
C GLY A 171 3.11 -15.46 16.86
N VAL A 172 1.96 -16.15 16.74
CA VAL A 172 1.21 -16.69 17.89
C VAL A 172 1.87 -17.97 18.41
N LEU A 173 2.45 -18.81 17.55
CA LEU A 173 3.14 -20.05 17.93
C LEU A 173 4.50 -19.82 18.61
N ASP A 174 5.21 -18.73 18.25
CA ASP A 174 6.49 -18.38 18.87
C ASP A 174 6.35 -17.75 20.26
N HIS A 175 5.11 -17.50 20.73
CA HIS A 175 4.80 -16.93 22.05
C HIS A 175 4.11 -17.93 23.01
N LEU A 176 3.97 -19.20 22.60
CA LEU A 176 3.51 -20.32 23.46
C LEU A 176 4.70 -21.15 23.94
#